data_855c2d5fe15493801fea510fad07859d
#
_entry.id   855c2d5fe15493801fea510fad07859d
#
_cell.length_a   1.000
_cell.length_b   1.000
_cell.length_c   1.000
_cell.angle_alpha   90.00
_cell.angle_beta   90.00
_cell.angle_gamma   90.00
#
_symmetry.space_group_name_H-M   'P 1'
#
loop_
_entity.id
_entity.type
_entity.pdbx_description
1 polymer ?
#
loop_
_entity_poly.entity_id
_entity_poly.type
_entity_poly.pdbx_seq_one_letter_code
_entity_poly.pdbx_strand_id
1 'polypeptide(L)'
;NNAGWTHRNRPMLEVSEEEFDKVYAINMKSIYLSAIHAVPALRQAGGGSIINIASTAGLRPRPGLTWYNGSKGAVIITSKSMAAELGPDNIRVNCINPVFNPDTGLAAEFAGGPVDETRRAKFLATIPLGRFSTALDVANAALYLASDEAAFVSGVCIEVDGARCV
;
A
#
# COMPACT_ATOMS: atom_id res chain seq x y z
N ASN A 1 2.50 -8.57 -2.97
CA ASN A 1 2.62 -7.47 -3.96
C ASN A 1 3.09 -6.20 -3.26
N ASN A 2 4.39 -5.92 -3.32
CA ASN A 2 4.99 -4.78 -2.60
C ASN A 2 5.53 -3.69 -3.54
N ALA A 3 5.77 -4.00 -4.81
CA ALA A 3 6.26 -3.01 -5.76
C ALA A 3 5.36 -1.76 -5.78
N GLY A 4 5.98 -0.59 -5.70
CA GLY A 4 5.26 0.67 -5.68
C GLY A 4 6.12 1.84 -6.12
N TRP A 5 5.50 2.85 -6.69
CA TRP A 5 6.16 4.07 -7.13
C TRP A 5 5.25 5.28 -6.93
N THR A 6 5.84 6.46 -6.75
CA THR A 6 5.15 7.74 -6.69
C THR A 6 5.84 8.76 -7.58
N HIS A 7 5.07 9.66 -8.18
CA HIS A 7 5.66 10.88 -8.74
C HIS A 7 6.12 11.79 -7.60
N ARG A 8 6.97 12.76 -7.91
CA ARG A 8 7.39 13.78 -6.94
C ARG A 8 6.19 14.61 -6.49
N ASN A 9 6.09 14.86 -5.17
CA ASN A 9 5.05 15.70 -4.59
C ASN A 9 5.10 17.12 -5.20
N ARG A 10 4.00 17.52 -5.87
CA ARG A 10 3.79 18.80 -6.55
C ARG A 10 2.30 18.99 -6.89
N PRO A 11 1.86 20.18 -7.33
CA PRO A 11 0.50 20.41 -7.80
C PRO A 11 0.07 19.38 -8.85
N MET A 12 -1.17 18.88 -8.76
CA MET A 12 -1.63 17.75 -9.58
C MET A 12 -1.59 18.04 -11.09
N LEU A 13 -1.75 19.31 -11.50
CA LEU A 13 -1.72 19.70 -12.91
C LEU A 13 -0.31 19.76 -13.50
N GLU A 14 0.74 19.68 -12.67
CA GLU A 14 2.13 19.65 -13.08
C GLU A 14 2.67 18.22 -13.25
N VAL A 15 1.88 17.21 -12.93
CA VAL A 15 2.23 15.79 -13.15
C VAL A 15 1.93 15.45 -14.60
N SER A 16 2.94 14.96 -15.33
CA SER A 16 2.78 14.57 -16.73
C SER A 16 1.95 13.28 -16.86
N GLU A 17 1.37 13.07 -18.06
CA GLU A 17 0.67 11.83 -18.41
C GLU A 17 1.57 10.61 -18.26
N GLU A 18 2.85 10.73 -18.66
CA GLU A 18 3.83 9.65 -18.52
C GLU A 18 4.05 9.26 -17.06
N GLU A 19 4.13 10.23 -16.14
CA GLU A 19 4.24 9.95 -14.71
C GLU A 19 2.96 9.35 -14.14
N PHE A 20 1.80 9.82 -14.57
CA PHE A 20 0.51 9.22 -14.21
C PHE A 20 0.46 7.75 -14.65
N ASP A 21 0.77 7.46 -15.90
CA ASP A 21 0.80 6.10 -16.46
C ASP A 21 1.76 5.20 -15.69
N LYS A 22 2.95 5.71 -15.36
CA LYS A 22 3.94 4.98 -14.57
C LYS A 22 3.44 4.66 -13.15
N VAL A 23 2.76 5.61 -12.48
CA VAL A 23 2.13 5.35 -11.17
C VAL A 23 1.16 4.18 -11.28
N TYR A 24 0.25 4.21 -12.24
CA TYR A 24 -0.77 3.18 -12.40
C TYR A 24 -0.18 1.85 -12.92
N ALA A 25 0.79 1.91 -13.81
CA ALA A 25 1.49 0.71 -14.29
C ALA A 25 2.18 -0.04 -13.15
N ILE A 26 2.86 0.67 -12.24
CA ILE A 26 3.58 0.05 -11.14
C ILE A 26 2.64 -0.31 -9.98
N ASN A 27 1.71 0.58 -9.59
CA ASN A 27 0.92 0.36 -8.38
C ASN A 27 -0.32 -0.52 -8.62
N MET A 28 -0.90 -0.52 -9.84
CA MET A 28 -2.15 -1.21 -10.14
C MET A 28 -1.99 -2.34 -11.16
N LYS A 29 -1.36 -2.06 -12.32
CA LYS A 29 -1.21 -3.08 -13.35
C LYS A 29 -0.35 -4.25 -12.88
N SER A 30 0.62 -4.02 -11.98
CA SER A 30 1.41 -5.09 -11.36
C SER A 30 0.54 -6.07 -10.56
N ILE A 31 -0.48 -5.57 -9.84
CA ILE A 31 -1.43 -6.40 -9.08
C ILE A 31 -2.27 -7.23 -10.05
N TYR A 32 -2.77 -6.62 -11.13
CA TYR A 32 -3.49 -7.34 -12.18
C TYR A 32 -2.62 -8.48 -12.78
N LEU A 33 -1.38 -8.17 -13.16
CA LEU A 33 -0.46 -9.18 -13.71
C LEU A 33 -0.13 -10.28 -12.70
N SER A 34 0.08 -9.90 -11.43
CA SER A 34 0.27 -10.87 -10.34
C SER A 34 -0.94 -11.80 -10.20
N ALA A 35 -2.16 -11.25 -10.23
CA ALA A 35 -3.38 -12.06 -10.13
C ALA A 35 -3.51 -13.05 -11.29
N ILE A 36 -3.29 -12.61 -12.54
CA ILE A 36 -3.36 -13.48 -13.73
C ILE A 36 -2.43 -14.69 -13.62
N HIS A 37 -1.25 -14.51 -13.05
CA HIS A 37 -0.25 -15.59 -12.96
C HIS A 37 -0.32 -16.37 -11.63
N ALA A 38 -0.61 -15.71 -10.51
CA ALA A 38 -0.59 -16.37 -9.20
C ALA A 38 -1.91 -17.10 -8.87
N VAL A 39 -3.07 -16.55 -9.23
CA VAL A 39 -4.37 -17.15 -8.86
C VAL A 39 -4.53 -18.57 -9.41
N PRO A 40 -4.20 -18.89 -10.67
CA PRO A 40 -4.28 -20.27 -11.15
C PRO A 40 -3.43 -21.25 -10.35
N ALA A 41 -2.21 -20.83 -9.96
CA ALA A 41 -1.33 -21.66 -9.14
C ALA A 41 -1.86 -21.86 -7.72
N LEU A 42 -2.42 -20.80 -7.10
CA LEU A 42 -3.05 -20.88 -5.78
C LEU A 42 -4.28 -21.80 -5.79
N ARG A 43 -5.11 -21.73 -6.84
CA ARG A 43 -6.24 -22.67 -7.02
C ARG A 43 -5.76 -24.12 -7.09
N GLN A 44 -4.71 -24.40 -7.83
CA GLN A 44 -4.12 -25.74 -7.92
C GLN A 44 -3.54 -26.21 -6.58
N ALA A 45 -3.04 -25.31 -5.76
CA ALA A 45 -2.55 -25.59 -4.42
C ALA A 45 -3.67 -25.77 -3.36
N GLY A 46 -4.93 -25.53 -3.72
CA GLY A 46 -6.08 -25.64 -2.80
C GLY A 46 -6.31 -24.37 -1.95
N GLY A 47 -5.70 -23.27 -2.30
CA GLY A 47 -5.88 -21.98 -1.62
C GLY A 47 -4.58 -21.22 -1.40
N GLY A 48 -4.65 -20.15 -0.61
CA GLY A 48 -3.48 -19.36 -0.26
C GLY A 48 -3.78 -17.94 0.24
N SER A 49 -2.76 -17.11 0.31
CA SER A 49 -2.87 -15.73 0.77
C SER A 49 -2.20 -14.76 -0.20
N ILE A 50 -2.93 -13.71 -0.58
CA ILE A 50 -2.43 -12.58 -1.36
C ILE A 50 -2.42 -11.36 -0.44
N ILE A 51 -1.28 -10.68 -0.36
CA ILE A 51 -1.13 -9.46 0.44
C ILE A 51 -0.68 -8.33 -0.48
N ASN A 52 -1.48 -7.28 -0.56
CA ASN A 52 -1.18 -6.08 -1.35
C ASN A 52 -0.73 -4.94 -0.44
N ILE A 53 0.39 -4.31 -0.77
CA ILE A 53 0.87 -3.13 -0.03
C ILE A 53 0.31 -1.88 -0.68
N ALA A 54 -0.70 -1.28 -0.03
CA ALA A 54 -1.25 0.00 -0.41
C ALA A 54 -0.51 1.17 0.29
N SER A 55 -1.24 2.02 0.99
CA SER A 55 -0.69 3.13 1.77
C SER A 55 -1.82 3.81 2.54
N THR A 56 -1.51 4.43 3.68
CA THR A 56 -2.40 5.42 4.33
C THR A 56 -2.77 6.58 3.42
N ALA A 57 -2.00 6.83 2.36
CA ALA A 57 -2.31 7.84 1.34
C ALA A 57 -3.62 7.56 0.58
N GLY A 58 -4.04 6.29 0.48
CA GLY A 58 -5.32 5.88 -0.09
C GLY A 58 -6.52 6.10 0.84
N LEU A 59 -6.28 6.37 2.12
CA LEU A 59 -7.31 6.59 3.16
C LEU A 59 -7.36 8.05 3.60
N ARG A 60 -6.21 8.59 3.96
CA ARG A 60 -6.03 9.98 4.41
C ARG A 60 -5.01 10.68 3.51
N PRO A 61 -5.47 11.18 2.33
CA PRO A 61 -4.60 11.68 1.27
C PRO A 61 -3.84 12.93 1.71
N ARG A 62 -2.67 13.13 1.08
CA ARG A 62 -1.86 14.35 1.23
C ARG A 62 -1.95 15.17 -0.06
N PRO A 63 -1.99 16.50 0.04
CA PRO A 63 -1.86 17.38 -1.13
C PRO A 63 -0.55 17.10 -1.90
N GLY A 64 -0.58 17.34 -3.21
CA GLY A 64 0.58 17.17 -4.08
C GLY A 64 0.86 15.72 -4.52
N LEU A 65 0.06 14.75 -4.08
CA LEU A 65 0.20 13.32 -4.43
C LEU A 65 -1.10 12.74 -5.01
N THR A 66 -1.93 13.54 -5.65
CA THR A 66 -3.29 13.16 -6.06
C THR A 66 -3.34 11.84 -6.81
N TRP A 67 -2.49 11.64 -7.81
CA TRP A 67 -2.50 10.43 -8.64
C TRP A 67 -1.97 9.20 -7.90
N TYR A 68 -0.95 9.39 -7.06
CA TYR A 68 -0.48 8.36 -6.16
C TYR A 68 -1.55 7.95 -5.14
N ASN A 69 -2.21 8.93 -4.49
CA ASN A 69 -3.29 8.68 -3.53
C ASN A 69 -4.41 7.87 -4.20
N GLY A 70 -4.82 8.27 -5.41
CA GLY A 70 -5.83 7.57 -6.20
C GLY A 70 -5.41 6.12 -6.51
N SER A 71 -4.16 5.90 -6.92
CA SER A 71 -3.65 4.55 -7.20
C SER A 71 -3.66 3.67 -5.94
N LYS A 72 -3.31 4.21 -4.77
CA LYS A 72 -3.32 3.46 -3.51
C LYS A 72 -4.74 3.23 -2.98
N GLY A 73 -5.68 4.14 -3.20
CA GLY A 73 -7.10 3.90 -2.99
C GLY A 73 -7.65 2.79 -3.89
N ALA A 74 -7.23 2.75 -5.15
CA ALA A 74 -7.57 1.68 -6.07
C ALA A 74 -7.03 0.32 -5.60
N VAL A 75 -5.79 0.24 -5.06
CA VAL A 75 -5.26 -1.00 -4.47
C VAL A 75 -6.15 -1.50 -3.32
N ILE A 76 -6.61 -0.60 -2.45
CA ILE A 76 -7.47 -0.94 -1.32
C ILE A 76 -8.78 -1.58 -1.80
N ILE A 77 -9.50 -0.93 -2.71
CA ILE A 77 -10.80 -1.44 -3.18
C ILE A 77 -10.63 -2.69 -4.06
N THR A 78 -9.57 -2.77 -4.86
CA THR A 78 -9.24 -3.96 -5.66
C THR A 78 -8.97 -5.16 -4.76
N SER A 79 -8.23 -4.98 -3.66
CA SER A 79 -7.97 -6.05 -2.70
C SER A 79 -9.25 -6.62 -2.09
N LYS A 80 -10.21 -5.76 -1.74
CA LYS A 80 -11.53 -6.17 -1.24
C LYS A 80 -12.34 -6.91 -2.30
N SER A 81 -12.32 -6.43 -3.54
CA SER A 81 -13.01 -7.10 -4.65
C SER A 81 -12.43 -8.49 -4.92
N MET A 82 -11.10 -8.60 -4.94
CA MET A 82 -10.42 -9.89 -5.09
C MET A 82 -10.75 -10.85 -3.93
N ALA A 83 -10.82 -10.35 -2.70
CA ALA A 83 -11.17 -11.18 -1.54
C ALA A 83 -12.58 -11.79 -1.67
N ALA A 84 -13.54 -11.00 -2.14
CA ALA A 84 -14.92 -11.48 -2.36
C ALA A 84 -14.98 -12.51 -3.49
N GLU A 85 -14.24 -12.27 -4.59
CA GLU A 85 -14.26 -13.15 -5.78
C GLU A 85 -13.51 -14.45 -5.54
N LEU A 86 -12.38 -14.41 -4.83
CA LEU A 86 -11.48 -15.56 -4.65
C LEU A 86 -11.73 -16.36 -3.37
N GLY A 87 -12.64 -15.90 -2.51
CA GLY A 87 -13.02 -16.61 -1.28
C GLY A 87 -13.49 -18.06 -1.51
N PRO A 88 -14.34 -18.34 -2.52
CA PRO A 88 -14.73 -19.71 -2.86
C PRO A 88 -13.56 -20.65 -3.22
N ASP A 89 -12.45 -20.09 -3.69
CA ASP A 89 -11.22 -20.83 -4.01
C ASP A 89 -10.30 -21.03 -2.78
N ASN A 90 -10.73 -20.67 -1.58
CA ASN A 90 -9.93 -20.66 -0.36
C ASN A 90 -8.67 -19.75 -0.49
N ILE A 91 -8.76 -18.67 -1.29
CA ILE A 91 -7.70 -17.69 -1.44
C ILE A 91 -8.09 -16.42 -0.66
N ARG A 92 -7.33 -16.11 0.36
CA ARG A 92 -7.50 -14.89 1.15
C ARG A 92 -6.77 -13.73 0.49
N VAL A 93 -7.40 -12.57 0.42
CA VAL A 93 -6.76 -11.35 -0.11
C VAL A 93 -6.89 -10.23 0.90
N ASN A 94 -5.78 -9.69 1.34
CA ASN A 94 -5.72 -8.61 2.33
C ASN A 94 -4.80 -7.49 1.87
N CYS A 95 -4.92 -6.35 2.54
CA CYS A 95 -4.17 -5.14 2.24
C CYS A 95 -3.46 -4.63 3.49
N ILE A 96 -2.26 -4.07 3.33
CA ILE A 96 -1.56 -3.34 4.39
C ILE A 96 -1.39 -1.90 3.93
N ASN A 97 -1.67 -0.96 4.81
CA ASN A 97 -1.58 0.48 4.59
C ASN A 97 -0.48 1.10 5.47
N PRO A 98 0.80 1.06 5.07
CA PRO A 98 1.86 1.70 5.83
C PRO A 98 1.74 3.22 5.80
N VAL A 99 2.17 3.86 6.90
CA VAL A 99 2.42 5.30 6.94
C VAL A 99 3.77 5.64 6.30
N PHE A 100 3.98 6.91 6.02
CA PHE A 100 5.26 7.43 5.55
C PHE A 100 6.42 7.02 6.47
N ASN A 101 7.47 6.48 5.85
CA ASN A 101 8.75 6.21 6.49
C ASN A 101 9.85 6.98 5.75
N PRO A 102 10.60 7.88 6.43
CA PRO A 102 11.63 8.71 5.81
C PRO A 102 12.87 7.95 5.33
N ASP A 103 13.04 6.71 5.76
CA ASP A 103 14.22 5.89 5.45
C ASP A 103 14.00 4.96 4.24
N THR A 104 12.94 5.21 3.45
CA THR A 104 12.64 4.47 2.22
C THR A 104 13.20 5.17 0.98
N GLY A 105 13.47 4.40 -0.08
CA GLY A 105 13.96 4.94 -1.36
C GLY A 105 13.01 5.92 -2.07
N LEU A 106 11.74 5.98 -1.67
CA LEU A 106 10.74 6.91 -2.23
C LEU A 106 10.48 8.15 -1.36
N ALA A 107 11.17 8.27 -0.23
CA ALA A 107 10.87 9.30 0.76
C ALA A 107 11.02 10.72 0.20
N ALA A 108 12.04 10.97 -0.60
CA ALA A 108 12.30 12.29 -1.18
C ALA A 108 11.22 12.70 -2.20
N GLU A 109 10.81 11.80 -3.08
CA GLU A 109 9.73 12.02 -4.05
C GLU A 109 8.40 12.26 -3.34
N PHE A 110 8.09 11.42 -2.35
CA PHE A 110 6.88 11.54 -1.55
C PHE A 110 6.82 12.87 -0.77
N ALA A 111 7.95 13.33 -0.24
CA ALA A 111 8.06 14.59 0.50
C ALA A 111 8.24 15.82 -0.39
N GLY A 112 8.47 15.64 -1.70
CA GLY A 112 8.73 16.72 -2.65
C GLY A 112 10.17 17.28 -2.60
N GLY A 113 11.09 16.56 -1.97
CA GLY A 113 12.51 16.91 -1.84
C GLY A 113 13.16 16.22 -0.65
N PRO A 114 14.44 16.54 -0.35
CA PRO A 114 15.16 15.93 0.77
C PRO A 114 14.37 15.97 2.08
N VAL A 115 14.41 14.88 2.83
CA VAL A 115 13.70 14.76 4.12
C VAL A 115 14.66 15.19 5.23
N ASP A 116 14.79 16.50 5.39
CA ASP A 116 15.55 17.13 6.47
C ASP A 116 14.82 16.98 7.83
N GLU A 117 15.47 17.42 8.91
CA GLU A 117 14.94 17.30 10.27
C GLU A 117 13.60 18.04 10.45
N THR A 118 13.44 19.19 9.80
CA THR A 118 12.19 19.96 9.86
C THR A 118 11.03 19.20 9.21
N ARG A 119 11.27 18.57 8.06
CA ARG A 119 10.26 17.72 7.41
C ARG A 119 9.98 16.46 8.20
N ARG A 120 11.02 15.81 8.76
CA ARG A 120 10.85 14.66 9.66
C ARG A 120 9.93 15.02 10.82
N ALA A 121 10.19 16.12 11.52
CA ALA A 121 9.37 16.57 12.62
C ALA A 121 7.90 16.81 12.21
N LYS A 122 7.65 17.44 11.04
CA LYS A 122 6.29 17.66 10.53
C LYS A 122 5.55 16.35 10.23
N PHE A 123 6.23 15.35 9.64
CA PHE A 123 5.61 14.04 9.41
C PHE A 123 5.36 13.32 10.73
N LEU A 124 6.34 13.32 11.63
CA LEU A 124 6.25 12.66 12.93
C LEU A 124 5.10 13.21 13.77
N ALA A 125 4.89 14.53 13.76
CA ALA A 125 3.78 15.17 14.48
C ALA A 125 2.38 14.69 14.03
N THR A 126 2.28 14.01 12.88
CA THR A 126 1.02 13.42 12.40
C THR A 126 0.83 11.97 12.84
N ILE A 127 1.76 11.38 13.58
CA ILE A 127 1.73 9.97 14.02
C ILE A 127 1.59 9.94 15.56
N PRO A 128 0.41 9.63 16.10
CA PRO A 128 0.16 9.66 17.56
C PRO A 128 1.10 8.78 18.39
N LEU A 129 1.57 7.62 17.86
CA LEU A 129 2.55 6.78 18.56
C LEU A 129 3.96 7.39 18.67
N GLY A 130 4.21 8.58 18.11
CA GLY A 130 5.42 9.36 18.32
C GLY A 130 6.69 8.80 17.69
N ARG A 131 6.59 7.84 16.79
CA ARG A 131 7.72 7.29 16.01
C ARG A 131 7.31 6.96 14.57
N PHE A 132 8.27 6.92 13.67
CA PHE A 132 8.05 6.36 12.34
C PHE A 132 7.89 4.84 12.39
N SER A 133 7.13 4.29 11.43
CA SER A 133 7.10 2.85 11.21
C SER A 133 8.44 2.37 10.69
N THR A 134 8.76 1.13 10.97
CA THR A 134 9.93 0.42 10.43
C THR A 134 9.48 -0.61 9.39
N ALA A 135 10.41 -1.11 8.59
CA ALA A 135 10.13 -2.24 7.70
C ALA A 135 9.61 -3.47 8.47
N LEU A 136 10.11 -3.66 9.71
CA LEU A 136 9.69 -4.76 10.57
C LEU A 136 8.23 -4.62 11.04
N ASP A 137 7.75 -3.40 11.32
CA ASP A 137 6.33 -3.20 11.68
C ASP A 137 5.41 -3.68 10.54
N VAL A 138 5.77 -3.37 9.28
CA VAL A 138 5.01 -3.80 8.10
C VAL A 138 5.16 -5.32 7.87
N ALA A 139 6.37 -5.85 8.03
CA ALA A 139 6.66 -7.27 7.85
C ALA A 139 5.89 -8.14 8.87
N ASN A 140 5.76 -7.70 10.13
CA ASN A 140 5.00 -8.41 11.15
C ASN A 140 3.50 -8.48 10.80
N ALA A 141 2.91 -7.40 10.26
CA ALA A 141 1.54 -7.42 9.77
C ALA A 141 1.38 -8.38 8.57
N ALA A 142 2.36 -8.40 7.66
CA ALA A 142 2.36 -9.31 6.53
C ALA A 142 2.51 -10.78 6.98
N LEU A 143 3.37 -11.05 7.96
CA LEU A 143 3.55 -12.38 8.55
C LEU A 143 2.25 -12.91 9.15
N TYR A 144 1.56 -12.10 9.95
CA TYR A 144 0.25 -12.46 10.50
C TYR A 144 -0.74 -12.78 9.38
N LEU A 145 -0.90 -11.89 8.38
CA LEU A 145 -1.85 -12.11 7.28
C LEU A 145 -1.49 -13.30 6.38
N ALA A 146 -0.23 -13.71 6.34
CA ALA A 146 0.21 -14.88 5.59
C ALA A 146 0.02 -16.19 6.34
N SER A 147 -0.04 -16.15 7.67
CA SER A 147 -0.08 -17.33 8.54
C SER A 147 -1.47 -17.94 8.68
N ASP A 148 -1.55 -19.10 9.31
CA ASP A 148 -2.80 -19.82 9.61
C ASP A 148 -3.60 -19.12 10.72
N GLU A 149 -2.97 -18.28 11.57
CA GLU A 149 -3.69 -17.47 12.55
C GLU A 149 -4.66 -16.49 11.89
N ALA A 150 -4.43 -16.15 10.63
CA ALA A 150 -5.31 -15.30 9.83
C ALA A 150 -6.25 -16.10 8.92
N ALA A 151 -6.50 -17.40 9.19
CA ALA A 151 -7.28 -18.30 8.31
C ALA A 151 -8.70 -17.79 7.98
N PHE A 152 -9.30 -16.99 8.86
CA PHE A 152 -10.63 -16.38 8.64
C PHE A 152 -10.57 -14.87 8.38
N VAL A 153 -9.40 -14.35 7.98
CA VAL A 153 -9.17 -12.92 7.71
C VAL A 153 -8.97 -12.71 6.22
N SER A 154 -9.99 -12.16 5.54
CA SER A 154 -9.94 -11.81 4.11
C SER A 154 -10.71 -10.51 3.86
N GLY A 155 -10.22 -9.68 2.94
CA GLY A 155 -10.82 -8.39 2.60
C GLY A 155 -10.50 -7.26 3.59
N VAL A 156 -9.64 -7.49 4.59
CA VAL A 156 -9.25 -6.43 5.52
C VAL A 156 -8.14 -5.56 4.94
N CYS A 157 -8.12 -4.31 5.42
CA CYS A 157 -7.03 -3.38 5.18
C CYS A 157 -6.49 -2.98 6.56
N ILE A 158 -5.24 -3.34 6.86
CA ILE A 158 -4.60 -3.07 8.15
C ILE A 158 -3.73 -1.82 8.01
N GLU A 159 -4.03 -0.79 8.80
CA GLU A 159 -3.21 0.40 8.93
C GLU A 159 -2.02 0.10 9.85
N VAL A 160 -0.80 0.20 9.29
CA VAL A 160 0.46 0.15 10.05
C VAL A 160 0.98 1.57 10.12
N ASP A 161 0.34 2.40 10.93
CA ASP A 161 0.44 3.86 10.81
C ASP A 161 0.56 4.63 12.13
N GLY A 162 0.56 3.93 13.27
CA GLY A 162 0.64 4.56 14.58
C GLY A 162 -0.52 5.50 14.90
N ALA A 163 -1.73 5.13 14.43
CA ALA A 163 -2.98 5.91 14.57
C ALA A 163 -3.02 7.18 13.70
N ARG A 164 -2.24 7.25 12.61
CA ARG A 164 -2.22 8.39 11.67
C ARG A 164 -3.58 8.63 10.99
N CYS A 165 -4.37 7.58 10.78
CA CYS A 165 -5.62 7.63 10.01
C CYS A 165 -6.89 7.72 10.85
N VAL A 166 -6.78 7.85 12.16
CA VAL A 166 -7.92 8.10 13.09
C VAL A 166 -8.03 9.56 13.44
#